data_c61be9d232c7c81f84bfaa32bbdb7ee8
#
_entry.id   c61be9d232c7c81f84bfaa32bbdb7ee8
#
_cell.length_a   1.000
_cell.length_b   1.000
_cell.length_c   1.000
_cell.angle_alpha   90.00
_cell.angle_beta   90.00
_cell.angle_gamma   90.00
#
_symmetry.space_group_name_H-M   'P 1'
#
loop_
_entity.id
_entity.type
_entity.pdbx_description
1 polymer ?
#
loop_
_entity_poly.entity_id
_entity_poly.type
_entity_poly.pdbx_seq_one_letter_code
_entity_poly.pdbx_strand_id
1 'polypeptide(L)'
;MKRATLLSSLASLASLALSLGASLAHAEEIASVNTNFRLTGSDRVSVEAYDDPLVSGVTCYVSRARTGGVKGTLGIAEDPTEASIACRQVAPIKIAQPLKQKTDVFTDRMSFIFKTLHVVRIVDAKRNTLVYLTYSDRIASGSGKNSVTAVPVPEGTAIPVK
;
A
#
# COMPACT_ATOMS: atom_id res chain seq x y z
N MET A 1 46.07 58.84 -15.11
CA MET A 1 45.87 57.36 -15.43
C MET A 1 45.33 56.73 -14.16
N LYS A 2 44.00 56.51 -14.08
CA LYS A 2 43.31 55.85 -12.91
C LYS A 2 42.59 54.65 -13.48
N ARG A 3 43.01 53.43 -13.09
CA ARG A 3 42.34 52.17 -13.43
C ARG A 3 41.21 51.91 -12.40
N ALA A 4 40.00 51.81 -12.88
CA ALA A 4 38.85 51.39 -12.08
C ALA A 4 38.73 49.87 -12.17
N THR A 5 38.76 49.20 -11.03
CA THR A 5 38.49 47.77 -10.86
C THR A 5 37.02 47.59 -10.58
N LEU A 6 36.31 46.93 -11.51
CA LEU A 6 34.94 46.49 -11.33
C LEU A 6 34.93 45.13 -10.59
N LEU A 7 34.39 45.13 -9.38
CA LEU A 7 34.05 43.91 -8.64
C LEU A 7 32.66 43.44 -9.05
N SER A 8 32.57 42.33 -9.78
CA SER A 8 31.33 41.63 -10.07
C SER A 8 31.01 40.65 -8.96
N SER A 9 29.99 40.96 -8.16
CA SER A 9 29.43 40.06 -7.16
C SER A 9 28.48 39.04 -7.84
N LEU A 10 28.90 37.80 -7.93
CA LEU A 10 28.06 36.67 -8.30
C LEU A 10 27.20 36.26 -7.09
N ALA A 11 25.94 36.62 -7.12
CA ALA A 11 24.93 36.11 -6.17
C ALA A 11 24.51 34.70 -6.57
N SER A 12 24.98 33.69 -5.85
CA SER A 12 24.57 32.31 -5.99
C SER A 12 23.16 32.11 -5.40
N LEU A 13 22.15 32.01 -6.25
CA LEU A 13 20.82 31.57 -5.89
C LEU A 13 20.85 30.03 -5.69
N ALA A 14 20.99 29.61 -4.44
CA ALA A 14 20.78 28.21 -4.05
C ALA A 14 19.26 27.92 -4.05
N SER A 15 18.76 27.34 -5.13
CA SER A 15 17.38 26.83 -5.20
C SER A 15 17.27 25.56 -4.36
N LEU A 16 16.69 25.69 -3.16
CA LEU A 16 16.32 24.57 -2.30
C LEU A 16 15.08 23.88 -2.91
N ALA A 17 15.30 22.89 -3.75
CA ALA A 17 14.22 22.03 -4.26
C ALA A 17 13.71 21.15 -3.11
N LEU A 18 12.59 21.57 -2.51
CA LEU A 18 11.84 20.78 -1.54
C LEU A 18 11.14 19.64 -2.31
N SER A 19 11.80 18.49 -2.43
CA SER A 19 11.19 17.28 -3.00
C SER A 19 10.13 16.77 -2.02
N LEU A 20 8.85 17.08 -2.28
CA LEU A 20 7.74 16.35 -1.70
C LEU A 20 7.79 14.93 -2.25
N GLY A 21 8.48 14.05 -1.54
CA GLY A 21 8.44 12.61 -1.80
C GLY A 21 7.03 12.12 -1.52
N ALA A 22 6.21 11.90 -2.55
CA ALA A 22 5.03 11.08 -2.43
C ALA A 22 5.49 9.67 -2.04
N SER A 23 5.31 9.29 -0.79
CA SER A 23 5.53 7.92 -0.33
C SER A 23 4.54 7.04 -1.07
N LEU A 24 5.01 6.33 -2.10
CA LEU A 24 4.26 5.24 -2.69
C LEU A 24 4.12 4.19 -1.59
N ALA A 25 2.89 3.80 -1.28
CA ALA A 25 2.64 2.68 -0.37
C ALA A 25 3.32 1.45 -0.98
N HIS A 26 4.40 1.01 -0.35
CA HIS A 26 5.18 -0.15 -0.77
C HIS A 26 4.78 -1.33 0.09
N ALA A 27 4.50 -2.47 -0.54
CA ALA A 27 4.33 -3.72 0.18
C ALA A 27 5.72 -4.22 0.62
N GLU A 28 5.82 -4.60 1.88
CA GLU A 28 6.98 -5.32 2.41
C GLU A 28 6.59 -6.75 2.73
N GLU A 29 7.20 -7.73 2.06
CA GLU A 29 7.03 -9.14 2.44
C GLU A 29 7.78 -9.37 3.75
N ILE A 30 7.03 -9.57 4.85
CA ILE A 30 7.61 -9.79 6.17
C ILE A 30 7.94 -11.25 6.44
N ALA A 31 7.20 -12.19 5.83
CA ALA A 31 7.43 -13.62 5.92
C ALA A 31 6.72 -14.40 4.83
N SER A 32 7.19 -15.62 4.58
CA SER A 32 6.46 -16.60 3.80
C SER A 32 6.63 -18.01 4.35
N VAL A 33 5.61 -18.85 4.16
CA VAL A 33 5.59 -20.25 4.57
C VAL A 33 5.36 -21.13 3.35
N ASN A 34 6.29 -22.06 3.10
CA ASN A 34 6.14 -23.02 2.02
C ASN A 34 5.00 -23.99 2.32
N THR A 35 4.10 -24.18 1.36
CA THR A 35 2.92 -25.05 1.47
C THR A 35 3.07 -26.33 0.66
N ASN A 36 3.91 -26.31 -0.39
CA ASN A 36 4.17 -27.46 -1.23
C ASN A 36 5.62 -27.40 -1.73
N PHE A 37 6.38 -28.48 -1.56
CA PHE A 37 7.76 -28.55 -2.00
C PHE A 37 7.84 -28.96 -3.48
N ARG A 38 8.58 -28.18 -4.27
CA ARG A 38 8.92 -28.48 -5.67
C ARG A 38 10.41 -28.22 -5.90
N LEU A 39 11.06 -29.02 -6.73
CA LEU A 39 12.49 -28.85 -7.08
C LEU A 39 12.78 -27.49 -7.75
N THR A 40 11.77 -26.90 -8.41
CA THR A 40 11.88 -25.64 -9.16
C THR A 40 11.28 -24.42 -8.44
N GLY A 41 11.10 -24.51 -7.11
CA GLY A 41 10.48 -23.49 -6.29
C GLY A 41 9.12 -23.93 -5.70
N SER A 42 8.95 -23.69 -4.42
CA SER A 42 7.78 -24.13 -3.66
C SER A 42 6.60 -23.16 -3.77
N ASP A 43 5.38 -23.70 -3.75
CA ASP A 43 4.20 -22.89 -3.47
C ASP A 43 4.29 -22.41 -2.02
N ARG A 44 3.86 -21.17 -1.75
CA ARG A 44 3.96 -20.56 -0.43
C ARG A 44 2.78 -19.65 -0.12
N VAL A 45 2.54 -19.41 1.14
CA VAL A 45 1.73 -18.30 1.61
C VAL A 45 2.66 -17.18 2.04
N SER A 46 2.57 -16.01 1.41
CA SER A 46 3.28 -14.80 1.82
C SER A 46 2.42 -13.94 2.73
N VAL A 47 3.05 -13.22 3.65
CA VAL A 47 2.45 -12.16 4.46
C VAL A 47 3.18 -10.86 4.15
N GLU A 48 2.43 -9.88 3.70
CA GLU A 48 2.92 -8.58 3.29
C GLU A 48 2.31 -7.48 4.16
N ALA A 49 3.11 -6.49 4.53
CA ALA A 49 2.67 -5.33 5.30
C ALA A 49 2.54 -4.10 4.40
N TYR A 50 1.50 -3.31 4.62
CA TYR A 50 1.27 -2.02 3.97
C TYR A 50 0.92 -0.97 5.00
N ASP A 51 1.56 0.19 4.92
CA ASP A 51 1.16 1.36 5.68
C ASP A 51 0.18 2.20 4.86
N ASP A 52 -0.86 2.73 5.52
CA ASP A 52 -1.77 3.66 4.86
C ASP A 52 -1.05 4.97 4.55
N PRO A 53 -1.00 5.42 3.28
CA PRO A 53 -0.23 6.59 2.88
C PRO A 53 -0.73 7.92 3.47
N LEU A 54 -1.98 7.99 3.94
CA LEU A 54 -2.58 9.21 4.51
C LEU A 54 -2.91 9.08 5.99
N VAL A 55 -2.80 7.87 6.55
CA VAL A 55 -3.12 7.58 7.95
C VAL A 55 -1.93 6.88 8.59
N SER A 56 -1.02 7.66 9.15
CA SER A 56 0.11 7.07 9.88
C SER A 56 -0.36 6.38 11.15
N GLY A 57 0.36 5.34 11.55
CA GLY A 57 0.02 4.52 12.71
C GLY A 57 -0.97 3.40 12.44
N VAL A 58 -1.33 3.17 11.18
CA VAL A 58 -2.14 2.02 10.75
C VAL A 58 -1.36 1.22 9.72
N THR A 59 -1.17 -0.06 10.01
CA THR A 59 -0.56 -1.05 9.11
C THR A 59 -1.56 -2.15 8.81
N CYS A 60 -1.66 -2.53 7.55
CA CYS A 60 -2.46 -3.65 7.08
C CYS A 60 -1.54 -4.82 6.72
N TYR A 61 -1.84 -6.00 7.24
CA TYR A 61 -1.18 -7.25 6.89
C TYR A 61 -2.08 -8.03 5.96
N VAL A 62 -1.56 -8.39 4.80
CA VAL A 62 -2.27 -9.19 3.80
C VAL A 62 -1.55 -10.51 3.61
N SER A 63 -2.27 -11.62 3.79
CA SER A 63 -1.76 -12.94 3.47
C SER A 63 -2.38 -13.45 2.18
N ARG A 64 -1.56 -14.06 1.33
CA ARG A 64 -2.00 -14.66 0.06
C ARG A 64 -1.11 -15.81 -0.39
N ALA A 65 -1.71 -16.75 -1.11
CA ALA A 65 -0.95 -17.83 -1.73
C ALA A 65 -0.19 -17.33 -2.97
N ARG A 66 1.04 -17.79 -3.09
CA ARG A 66 1.93 -17.53 -4.23
C ARG A 66 2.31 -18.86 -4.88
N THR A 67 2.15 -18.94 -6.18
CA THR A 67 2.52 -20.13 -6.96
C THR A 67 4.03 -20.13 -7.22
N GLY A 68 4.67 -21.22 -6.87
CA GLY A 68 6.10 -21.44 -7.12
C GLY A 68 6.38 -22.06 -8.50
N GLY A 69 7.58 -22.64 -8.64
CA GLY A 69 8.04 -23.28 -9.87
C GLY A 69 8.53 -22.30 -10.92
N VAL A 70 8.84 -22.80 -12.11
CA VAL A 70 9.40 -22.00 -13.22
C VAL A 70 8.47 -20.81 -13.57
N LYS A 71 7.16 -21.01 -13.58
CA LYS A 71 6.18 -19.96 -13.86
C LYS A 71 6.18 -18.87 -12.79
N GLY A 72 6.33 -19.25 -11.50
CA GLY A 72 6.46 -18.30 -10.39
C GLY A 72 7.73 -17.48 -10.49
N THR A 73 8.85 -18.12 -10.78
CA THR A 73 10.15 -17.45 -10.95
C THR A 73 10.16 -16.46 -12.12
N LEU A 74 9.46 -16.79 -13.21
CA LEU A 74 9.31 -15.91 -14.36
C LEU A 74 8.22 -14.83 -14.21
N GLY A 75 7.50 -14.81 -13.07
CA GLY A 75 6.41 -13.86 -12.82
C GLY A 75 5.17 -14.07 -13.70
N ILE A 76 5.04 -15.22 -14.37
CA ILE A 76 3.92 -15.58 -15.24
C ILE A 76 2.96 -16.59 -14.58
N ALA A 77 3.18 -16.92 -13.31
CA ALA A 77 2.27 -17.76 -12.56
C ALA A 77 0.94 -17.03 -12.30
N GLU A 78 -0.14 -17.77 -12.28
CA GLU A 78 -1.44 -17.28 -11.89
C GLU A 78 -1.65 -17.57 -10.39
N ASP A 79 -1.46 -16.56 -9.56
CA ASP A 79 -1.70 -16.67 -8.13
C ASP A 79 -3.21 -16.79 -7.82
N PRO A 80 -3.59 -17.54 -6.77
CA PRO A 80 -4.97 -17.60 -6.31
C PRO A 80 -5.51 -16.21 -5.97
N THR A 81 -6.79 -15.97 -6.24
CA THR A 81 -7.45 -14.68 -5.98
C THR A 81 -7.81 -14.45 -4.51
N GLU A 82 -7.54 -15.43 -3.65
CA GLU A 82 -7.85 -15.35 -2.23
C GLU A 82 -6.77 -14.59 -1.50
N ALA A 83 -7.19 -13.55 -0.78
CA ALA A 83 -6.35 -12.80 0.13
C ALA A 83 -7.12 -12.54 1.42
N SER A 84 -6.43 -12.61 2.55
CA SER A 84 -6.96 -12.21 3.86
C SER A 84 -6.28 -10.94 4.32
N ILE A 85 -7.02 -10.05 4.98
CA ILE A 85 -6.49 -8.77 5.47
C ILE A 85 -6.75 -8.61 6.97
N ALA A 86 -5.76 -8.08 7.66
CA ALA A 86 -5.87 -7.63 9.06
C ALA A 86 -5.14 -6.30 9.22
N CYS A 87 -5.88 -5.21 9.42
CA CYS A 87 -5.28 -3.92 9.73
C CYS A 87 -5.28 -3.65 11.23
N ARG A 88 -4.21 -3.03 11.71
CA ARG A 88 -4.03 -2.73 13.13
C ARG A 88 -3.46 -1.33 13.32
N GLN A 89 -3.83 -0.74 14.44
CA GLN A 89 -3.11 0.41 14.96
C GLN A 89 -1.76 -0.09 15.51
N VAL A 90 -0.66 0.41 14.97
CA VAL A 90 0.72 0.06 15.37
C VAL A 90 1.43 1.24 16.03
N ALA A 91 0.88 2.46 15.88
CA ALA A 91 1.36 3.69 16.49
C ALA A 91 0.19 4.68 16.69
N PRO A 92 0.38 5.83 17.33
CA PRO A 92 -0.66 6.87 17.40
C PRO A 92 -1.16 7.26 16.01
N ILE A 93 -2.47 7.20 15.80
CA ILE A 93 -3.09 7.53 14.51
C ILE A 93 -2.99 9.03 14.26
N LYS A 94 -2.46 9.40 13.09
CA LYS A 94 -2.44 10.77 12.59
C LYS A 94 -2.95 10.79 11.16
N ILE A 95 -3.91 11.66 10.86
CA ILE A 95 -4.51 11.82 9.55
C ILE A 95 -3.96 13.09 8.93
N ALA A 96 -3.18 12.96 7.86
CA ALA A 96 -2.43 14.06 7.25
C ALA A 96 -3.33 15.10 6.55
N GLN A 97 -4.48 14.67 6.05
CA GLN A 97 -5.45 15.51 5.32
C GLN A 97 -6.84 14.87 5.31
N PRO A 98 -7.90 15.63 4.98
CA PRO A 98 -9.24 15.09 4.87
C PRO A 98 -9.30 13.90 3.91
N LEU A 99 -9.90 12.80 4.37
CA LEU A 99 -10.00 11.55 3.65
C LEU A 99 -11.21 11.53 2.72
N LYS A 100 -11.07 10.91 1.55
CA LYS A 100 -12.24 10.55 0.74
C LYS A 100 -13.02 9.43 1.44
N GLN A 101 -14.35 9.43 1.29
CA GLN A 101 -15.22 8.39 1.83
C GLN A 101 -14.77 6.98 1.44
N LYS A 102 -14.25 6.82 0.23
CA LYS A 102 -13.70 5.57 -0.29
C LYS A 102 -12.50 5.87 -1.20
N THR A 103 -11.42 5.10 -1.05
CA THR A 103 -10.22 5.25 -1.90
C THR A 103 -9.38 3.98 -1.89
N ASP A 104 -8.84 3.60 -3.04
CA ASP A 104 -7.76 2.62 -3.09
C ASP A 104 -6.51 3.20 -2.41
N VAL A 105 -6.02 2.52 -1.40
CA VAL A 105 -4.80 2.91 -0.68
C VAL A 105 -3.61 2.07 -1.10
N PHE A 106 -3.88 0.89 -1.66
CA PHE A 106 -2.87 0.02 -2.20
C PHE A 106 -3.45 -0.85 -3.33
N THR A 107 -2.63 -1.11 -4.35
CA THR A 107 -2.94 -2.05 -5.43
C THR A 107 -1.69 -2.85 -5.77
N ASP A 108 -1.85 -4.15 -6.00
CA ASP A 108 -0.77 -5.01 -6.44
C ASP A 108 -1.19 -5.95 -7.57
N ARG A 109 -0.35 -6.07 -8.58
CA ARG A 109 -0.61 -6.94 -9.72
C ARG A 109 -0.34 -8.39 -9.34
N MET A 110 -1.37 -9.23 -9.38
CA MET A 110 -1.31 -10.65 -9.03
C MET A 110 -0.97 -11.56 -10.21
N SER A 111 -1.17 -11.11 -11.44
CA SER A 111 -0.81 -11.86 -12.63
C SER A 111 -0.43 -10.91 -13.76
N PHE A 112 0.31 -11.43 -14.75
CA PHE A 112 0.79 -10.63 -15.88
C PHE A 112 -0.36 -10.06 -16.73
N ILE A 113 -1.53 -10.72 -16.74
CA ILE A 113 -2.56 -10.43 -17.74
C ILE A 113 -3.83 -9.80 -17.16
N PHE A 114 -4.37 -10.22 -15.97
CA PHE A 114 -5.77 -9.89 -15.67
C PHE A 114 -6.17 -9.82 -14.19
N LYS A 115 -5.24 -9.83 -13.22
CA LYS A 115 -5.62 -9.84 -11.80
C LYS A 115 -4.86 -8.77 -11.03
N THR A 116 -5.62 -7.88 -10.38
CA THR A 116 -5.09 -6.89 -9.46
C THR A 116 -5.74 -7.09 -8.10
N LEU A 117 -4.92 -7.10 -7.06
CA LEU A 117 -5.39 -7.00 -5.68
C LEU A 117 -5.56 -5.53 -5.34
N HIS A 118 -6.70 -5.19 -4.77
CA HIS A 118 -7.02 -3.86 -4.26
C HIS A 118 -7.14 -3.90 -2.75
N VAL A 119 -6.63 -2.88 -2.08
CA VAL A 119 -6.95 -2.56 -0.69
C VAL A 119 -7.60 -1.19 -0.67
N VAL A 120 -8.88 -1.17 -0.33
CA VAL A 120 -9.72 0.04 -0.30
C VAL A 120 -9.94 0.47 1.13
N ARG A 121 -9.58 1.71 1.46
CA ARG A 121 -10.01 2.35 2.71
C ARG A 121 -11.39 2.97 2.52
N ILE A 122 -12.28 2.67 3.46
CA ILE A 122 -13.64 3.22 3.58
C ILE A 122 -13.73 3.91 4.94
N VAL A 123 -14.27 5.12 4.99
CA VAL A 123 -14.46 5.86 6.24
C VAL A 123 -15.87 5.62 6.77
N ASP A 124 -16.01 4.96 7.92
CA ASP A 124 -17.25 4.93 8.69
C ASP A 124 -17.23 6.09 9.71
N ALA A 125 -17.61 7.27 9.24
CA ALA A 125 -17.61 8.48 10.06
C ALA A 125 -18.56 8.36 11.28
N LYS A 126 -19.66 7.61 11.15
CA LYS A 126 -20.62 7.41 12.25
C LYS A 126 -19.99 6.66 13.44
N ARG A 127 -19.08 5.73 13.16
CA ARG A 127 -18.40 4.92 14.18
C ARG A 127 -16.96 5.34 14.41
N ASN A 128 -16.53 6.44 13.80
CA ASN A 128 -15.15 6.94 13.84
C ASN A 128 -14.12 5.82 13.53
N THR A 129 -14.35 5.08 12.45
CA THR A 129 -13.63 3.84 12.16
C THR A 129 -13.16 3.84 10.72
N LEU A 130 -11.92 3.40 10.51
CA LEU A 130 -11.36 3.12 9.19
C LEU A 130 -11.61 1.65 8.86
N VAL A 131 -12.32 1.40 7.76
CA VAL A 131 -12.59 0.05 7.27
C VAL A 131 -11.72 -0.21 6.06
N TYR A 132 -11.04 -1.34 6.02
CA TYR A 132 -10.18 -1.75 4.90
C TYR A 132 -10.76 -3.02 4.28
N LEU A 133 -11.06 -2.93 3.00
CA LEU A 133 -11.57 -4.03 2.18
C LEU A 133 -10.50 -4.44 1.18
N THR A 134 -10.13 -5.71 1.16
CA THR A 134 -9.35 -6.27 0.06
C THR A 134 -10.23 -7.08 -0.86
N TYR A 135 -10.01 -6.92 -2.15
CA TYR A 135 -10.65 -7.73 -3.19
C TYR A 135 -9.73 -7.83 -4.41
N SER A 136 -9.98 -8.79 -5.27
CA SER A 136 -9.26 -8.91 -6.54
C SER A 136 -10.19 -8.75 -7.73
N ASP A 137 -9.71 -8.03 -8.75
CA ASP A 137 -10.39 -7.96 -10.04
C ASP A 137 -10.46 -9.35 -10.68
N ARG A 138 -11.58 -9.63 -11.33
CA ARG A 138 -11.76 -10.81 -12.18
C ARG A 138 -12.38 -10.38 -13.49
N ILE A 139 -11.82 -10.87 -14.59
CA ILE A 139 -12.40 -10.69 -15.93
C ILE A 139 -13.41 -11.78 -16.26
N ALA A 140 -13.40 -12.89 -15.50
CA ALA A 140 -14.30 -14.03 -15.69
C ALA A 140 -15.49 -14.01 -14.70
N SER A 141 -16.59 -14.66 -15.07
CA SER A 141 -17.79 -14.83 -14.24
C SER A 141 -17.48 -15.45 -12.88
N GLY A 142 -18.15 -14.98 -11.83
CA GLY A 142 -18.06 -15.49 -10.45
C GLY A 142 -17.95 -14.36 -9.42
N SER A 143 -18.20 -14.68 -8.14
CA SER A 143 -18.07 -13.73 -7.04
C SER A 143 -16.60 -13.38 -6.79
N GLY A 144 -16.30 -12.10 -6.64
CA GLY A 144 -14.98 -11.63 -6.21
C GLY A 144 -14.65 -12.13 -4.80
N LYS A 145 -13.48 -12.74 -4.63
CA LYS A 145 -12.96 -13.06 -3.29
C LYS A 145 -12.62 -11.77 -2.59
N ASN A 146 -13.05 -11.63 -1.35
CA ASN A 146 -12.83 -10.42 -0.56
C ASN A 146 -12.64 -10.74 0.92
N SER A 147 -12.04 -9.80 1.62
CA SER A 147 -11.88 -9.83 3.08
C SER A 147 -11.93 -8.39 3.61
N VAL A 148 -12.43 -8.22 4.83
CA VAL A 148 -12.61 -6.91 5.45
C VAL A 148 -12.06 -6.89 6.88
N THR A 149 -11.51 -5.74 7.27
CA THR A 149 -11.06 -5.47 8.63
C THR A 149 -11.38 -4.02 8.99
N ALA A 150 -11.39 -3.69 10.28
CA ALA A 150 -11.70 -2.35 10.75
C ALA A 150 -10.72 -1.93 11.85
N VAL A 151 -10.34 -0.66 11.84
CA VAL A 151 -9.46 -0.02 12.83
C VAL A 151 -10.23 1.17 13.41
N PRO A 152 -10.72 1.07 14.64
CA PRO A 152 -11.30 2.22 15.35
C PRO A 152 -10.25 3.32 15.52
N VAL A 153 -10.65 4.56 15.29
CA VAL A 153 -9.82 5.72 15.61
C VAL A 153 -10.13 6.13 17.05
N PRO A 154 -9.11 6.39 17.88
CA PRO A 154 -9.30 6.72 19.29
C PRO A 154 -10.27 7.89 19.50
N GLU A 155 -11.01 7.86 20.61
CA GLU A 155 -11.87 8.96 21.02
C GLU A 155 -11.09 10.28 21.12
N GLY A 156 -11.72 11.37 20.70
CA GLY A 156 -11.09 12.69 20.65
C GLY A 156 -10.36 13.00 19.33
N THR A 157 -10.19 12.02 18.45
CA THR A 157 -9.65 12.22 17.11
C THR A 157 -10.72 11.94 16.07
N ALA A 158 -11.44 12.96 15.60
CA ALA A 158 -12.42 12.79 14.52
C ALA A 158 -11.73 12.55 13.19
N ILE A 159 -12.29 11.64 12.37
CA ILE A 159 -11.79 11.42 11.00
C ILE A 159 -12.30 12.55 10.10
N PRO A 160 -11.43 13.44 9.57
CA PRO A 160 -11.84 14.47 8.64
C PRO A 160 -12.21 13.83 7.28
N VAL A 161 -13.41 14.08 6.77
CA VAL A 161 -13.92 13.54 5.50
C VAL A 161 -14.15 14.69 4.50
N LYS A 162 -13.87 14.45 3.21
CA LYS A 162 -14.12 15.38 2.09
C LYS A 162 -14.89 14.70 0.97
#